data_9aa410c764c314f218a52f7100a81eb6
#
_entry.id   9aa410c764c314f218a52f7100a81eb6
#
_cell.length_a   1.000
_cell.length_b   1.000
_cell.length_c   1.000
_cell.angle_alpha   90.00
_cell.angle_beta   90.00
_cell.angle_gamma   90.00
#
_symmetry.space_group_name_H-M   'P 1'
#
loop_
_entity.id
_entity.type
_entity.pdbx_description
1 polymer ?
#
loop_
_entity_poly.entity_id
_entity_poly.type
_entity_poly.pdbx_seq_one_letter_code
_entity_poly.pdbx_strand_id
1 'polypeptide(L)'
;MPRLYGPGHFTEDPYSQVVSPHGIPVDDLVAVLQKEIRRSRIDNAVLAAYEMFTTSADVAQHLWRRLRLIAVEDVGMGLPLGPVLIDVLHRNFNATPGGDWMMACHAVRLLASAPKDRTSSEHADWVAAKVALGEALVEVPDYAHCVHTRAGQELGRGLMQWWDDGAQVRDELPSADHRYREELTGIHRRDEAENGRASCRERV
;
A
#
# COMPACT_ATOMS: atom_id res chain seq x y z
N MET A 1 13.00 11.22 -25.09
CA MET A 1 12.17 10.49 -24.11
C MET A 1 12.42 11.11 -22.74
N PRO A 2 11.40 11.44 -21.95
CA PRO A 2 11.63 11.82 -20.57
C PRO A 2 12.30 10.66 -19.84
N ARG A 3 13.31 10.95 -19.01
CA ARG A 3 13.90 9.93 -18.13
C ARG A 3 12.82 9.52 -17.15
N LEU A 4 12.40 8.26 -17.20
CA LEU A 4 11.36 7.70 -16.31
C LEU A 4 11.82 7.71 -14.84
N TYR A 5 13.12 7.49 -14.62
CA TYR A 5 13.78 7.62 -13.32
C TYR A 5 15.23 8.00 -13.53
N GLY A 6 15.72 8.96 -12.78
CA GLY A 6 17.13 9.25 -12.64
C GLY A 6 17.44 9.44 -11.16
N PRO A 7 18.58 8.96 -10.64
CA PRO A 7 18.99 9.34 -9.31
C PRO A 7 19.12 10.86 -9.27
N GLY A 8 18.55 11.50 -8.24
CA GLY A 8 18.84 12.89 -7.92
C GLY A 8 20.36 13.08 -7.77
N HIS A 9 20.83 14.28 -7.96
CA HIS A 9 22.24 14.56 -7.72
C HIS A 9 22.54 14.36 -6.23
N PHE A 10 23.67 13.71 -5.87
CA PHE A 10 24.00 13.40 -4.45
C PHE A 10 24.00 14.63 -3.54
N THR A 11 24.28 15.84 -4.10
CA THR A 11 24.23 17.09 -3.35
C THR A 11 22.80 17.54 -2.97
N GLU A 12 21.76 16.92 -3.54
CA GLU A 12 20.36 17.19 -3.22
C GLU A 12 19.88 16.36 -2.01
N ASP A 13 20.58 15.27 -1.69
CA ASP A 13 20.28 14.46 -0.50
C ASP A 13 20.94 15.08 0.74
N PRO A 14 20.14 15.63 1.69
CA PRO A 14 20.69 16.25 2.89
C PRO A 14 21.48 15.27 3.78
N TYR A 15 21.22 13.96 3.64
CA TYR A 15 21.89 12.93 4.43
C TYR A 15 23.25 12.51 3.87
N SER A 16 23.57 12.82 2.62
CA SER A 16 24.88 12.56 2.03
C SER A 16 26.02 13.37 2.68
N GLN A 17 25.68 14.48 3.38
CA GLN A 17 26.63 15.35 4.06
C GLN A 17 26.70 15.08 5.58
N VAL A 18 25.86 14.20 6.09
CA VAL A 18 25.83 13.83 7.52
C VAL A 18 26.61 12.54 7.71
N VAL A 19 27.51 12.52 8.69
CA VAL A 19 28.30 11.34 9.06
C VAL A 19 27.96 10.85 10.46
N SER A 20 28.01 9.55 10.65
CA SER A 20 27.77 8.89 11.93
C SER A 20 28.97 9.11 12.90
N PRO A 21 28.84 8.73 14.19
CA PRO A 21 29.95 8.79 15.15
C PRO A 21 31.21 8.04 14.72
N HIS A 22 31.07 6.99 13.91
CA HIS A 22 32.21 6.23 13.37
C HIS A 22 32.65 6.68 11.97
N GLY A 23 32.16 7.84 11.49
CA GLY A 23 32.60 8.43 10.22
C GLY A 23 31.96 7.84 8.96
N ILE A 24 30.85 7.10 9.09
CA ILE A 24 30.14 6.52 7.95
C ILE A 24 29.07 7.51 7.46
N PRO A 25 29.02 7.86 6.16
CA PRO A 25 27.96 8.69 5.60
C PRO A 25 26.56 8.08 5.83
N VAL A 26 25.58 8.93 6.19
CA VAL A 26 24.24 8.43 6.53
C VAL A 26 23.50 7.87 5.32
N ASP A 27 23.72 8.37 4.13
CA ASP A 27 23.17 7.79 2.89
C ASP A 27 23.72 6.36 2.64
N ASP A 28 25.00 6.10 2.95
CA ASP A 28 25.56 4.75 2.93
C ASP A 28 24.91 3.86 3.98
N LEU A 29 24.69 4.36 5.22
CA LEU A 29 23.98 3.60 6.26
C LEU A 29 22.56 3.24 5.85
N VAL A 30 21.84 4.15 5.21
CA VAL A 30 20.51 3.89 4.64
C VAL A 30 20.56 2.81 3.59
N ALA A 31 21.55 2.86 2.70
CA ALA A 31 21.73 1.87 1.65
C ALA A 31 22.09 0.49 2.22
N VAL A 32 22.97 0.44 3.24
CA VAL A 32 23.34 -0.79 3.96
C VAL A 32 22.12 -1.36 4.66
N LEU A 33 21.41 -0.58 5.48
CA LEU A 33 20.21 -1.02 6.20
C LEU A 33 19.22 -1.73 5.26
N GLN A 34 18.84 -1.10 4.17
CA GLN A 34 17.87 -1.66 3.24
C GLN A 34 18.38 -2.93 2.55
N LYS A 35 19.62 -2.90 2.06
CA LYS A 35 20.20 -4.02 1.31
C LYS A 35 20.49 -5.24 2.18
N GLU A 36 20.83 -5.03 3.45
CA GLU A 36 21.07 -6.09 4.42
C GLU A 36 19.75 -6.70 4.94
N ILE A 37 18.71 -5.90 5.17
CA ILE A 37 17.35 -6.39 5.43
C ILE A 37 16.89 -7.25 4.25
N ARG A 38 17.04 -6.76 3.02
CA ARG A 38 16.67 -7.46 1.78
C ARG A 38 17.35 -8.84 1.65
N ARG A 39 18.56 -8.97 2.17
CA ARG A 39 19.36 -10.20 2.14
C ARG A 39 19.30 -11.03 3.41
N SER A 40 18.45 -10.64 4.36
CA SER A 40 18.31 -11.31 5.66
C SER A 40 19.62 -11.37 6.48
N ARG A 41 20.51 -10.39 6.28
CA ARG A 41 21.75 -10.25 7.06
C ARG A 41 21.47 -9.38 8.30
N ILE A 42 20.88 -10.03 9.30
CA ILE A 42 20.31 -9.36 10.48
C ILE A 42 21.36 -8.51 11.21
N ASP A 43 22.50 -9.06 11.52
CA ASP A 43 23.49 -8.40 12.38
C ASP A 43 23.99 -7.08 11.76
N ASN A 44 24.33 -7.10 10.47
CA ASN A 44 24.82 -5.90 9.80
C ASN A 44 23.69 -4.85 9.58
N ALA A 45 22.45 -5.30 9.36
CA ALA A 45 21.30 -4.40 9.31
C ALA A 45 21.05 -3.70 10.66
N VAL A 46 21.17 -4.44 11.78
CA VAL A 46 21.05 -3.90 13.14
C VAL A 46 22.18 -2.92 13.46
N LEU A 47 23.43 -3.23 13.04
CA LEU A 47 24.57 -2.31 13.20
C LEU A 47 24.34 -1.00 12.43
N ALA A 48 23.92 -1.05 11.17
CA ALA A 48 23.61 0.15 10.40
C ALA A 48 22.49 0.99 11.05
N ALA A 49 21.45 0.32 11.56
CA ALA A 49 20.36 1.01 12.28
C ALA A 49 20.84 1.66 13.58
N TYR A 50 21.76 1.02 14.30
CA TYR A 50 22.32 1.57 15.53
C TYR A 50 23.17 2.82 15.27
N GLU A 51 24.00 2.79 14.22
CA GLU A 51 24.73 3.97 13.76
C GLU A 51 23.79 5.14 13.44
N MET A 52 22.71 4.87 12.70
CA MET A 52 21.69 5.89 12.42
C MET A 52 21.03 6.42 13.71
N PHE A 53 20.69 5.53 14.64
CA PHE A 53 20.05 5.89 15.91
C PHE A 53 20.94 6.82 16.77
N THR A 54 22.24 6.55 16.81
CA THR A 54 23.20 7.29 17.63
C THR A 54 23.72 8.56 16.98
N THR A 55 23.48 8.78 15.69
CA THR A 55 23.97 9.96 14.96
C THR A 55 23.25 11.24 15.40
N SER A 56 21.94 11.27 15.34
CA SER A 56 21.12 12.39 15.82
C SER A 56 19.64 11.99 15.90
N ALA A 57 18.83 12.78 16.59
CA ALA A 57 17.39 12.57 16.65
C ALA A 57 16.72 12.60 15.26
N ASP A 58 17.18 13.47 14.35
CA ASP A 58 16.66 13.55 12.99
C ASP A 58 17.00 12.29 12.18
N VAL A 59 18.24 11.81 12.29
CA VAL A 59 18.68 10.56 11.62
C VAL A 59 17.95 9.35 12.22
N ALA A 60 17.69 9.33 13.54
CA ALA A 60 16.86 8.30 14.16
C ALA A 60 15.42 8.31 13.59
N GLN A 61 14.83 9.50 13.36
CA GLN A 61 13.53 9.59 12.68
C GLN A 61 13.62 9.20 11.19
N HIS A 62 14.74 9.45 10.53
CA HIS A 62 14.99 8.99 9.17
C HIS A 62 15.07 7.46 9.10
N LEU A 63 15.70 6.79 10.07
CA LEU A 63 15.68 5.33 10.22
C LEU A 63 14.23 4.80 10.15
N TRP A 64 13.30 5.40 10.90
CA TRP A 64 11.90 4.96 10.89
C TRP A 64 11.20 5.22 9.55
N ARG A 65 11.49 6.33 8.88
CA ARG A 65 11.02 6.56 7.50
C ARG A 65 11.48 5.45 6.55
N ARG A 66 12.75 5.02 6.67
CA ARG A 66 13.30 3.93 5.86
C ARG A 66 12.67 2.58 6.20
N LEU A 67 12.49 2.24 7.47
CA LEU A 67 11.87 0.97 7.88
C LEU A 67 10.43 0.84 7.37
N ARG A 68 9.65 1.92 7.37
CA ARG A 68 8.30 1.93 6.77
C ARG A 68 8.34 1.63 5.27
N LEU A 69 9.26 2.23 4.55
CA LEU A 69 9.42 1.97 3.12
C LEU A 69 9.86 0.53 2.85
N ILE A 70 10.86 0.04 3.58
CA ILE A 70 11.37 -1.33 3.47
C ILE A 70 10.28 -2.37 3.74
N ALA A 71 9.39 -2.10 4.70
CA ALA A 71 8.26 -2.98 5.02
C ALA A 71 7.33 -3.21 3.82
N VAL A 72 7.21 -2.24 2.92
CA VAL A 72 6.36 -2.32 1.72
C VAL A 72 7.17 -2.72 0.50
N GLU A 73 8.35 -2.11 0.30
CA GLU A 73 9.16 -2.26 -0.91
C GLU A 73 9.85 -3.61 -0.98
N ASP A 74 10.46 -4.07 0.14
CA ASP A 74 11.32 -5.25 0.14
C ASP A 74 10.68 -6.48 0.76
N VAL A 75 9.87 -6.26 1.82
CA VAL A 75 9.21 -7.34 2.57
C VAL A 75 7.82 -7.62 2.01
N GLY A 76 7.03 -6.56 1.76
CA GLY A 76 5.75 -6.64 1.07
C GLY A 76 4.81 -7.71 1.64
N MET A 77 4.29 -8.56 0.77
CA MET A 77 3.38 -9.65 1.16
C MET A 77 4.09 -10.78 1.92
N GLY A 78 5.44 -10.77 2.03
CA GLY A 78 6.17 -11.68 2.92
C GLY A 78 5.86 -11.45 4.41
N LEU A 79 5.41 -10.23 4.78
CA LEU A 79 4.86 -9.89 6.08
C LEU A 79 3.71 -8.87 5.90
N PRO A 80 2.49 -9.31 5.58
CA PRO A 80 1.38 -8.39 5.24
C PRO A 80 1.07 -7.34 6.33
N LEU A 81 1.26 -7.69 7.60
CA LEU A 81 1.10 -6.77 8.73
C LEU A 81 2.35 -5.93 9.02
N GLY A 82 3.43 -6.09 8.25
CA GLY A 82 4.69 -5.38 8.45
C GLY A 82 4.51 -3.87 8.63
N PRO A 83 3.80 -3.16 7.75
CA PRO A 83 3.59 -1.71 7.90
C PRO A 83 2.91 -1.32 9.23
N VAL A 84 1.93 -2.12 9.70
CA VAL A 84 1.23 -1.90 10.98
C VAL A 84 2.17 -2.13 12.15
N LEU A 85 2.95 -3.21 12.13
CA LEU A 85 3.91 -3.54 13.19
C LEU A 85 4.98 -2.45 13.30
N ILE A 86 5.52 -1.97 12.18
CA ILE A 86 6.52 -0.90 12.16
C ILE A 86 5.94 0.42 12.68
N ASP A 87 4.68 0.73 12.35
CA ASP A 87 4.04 1.94 12.88
C ASP A 87 3.84 1.87 14.40
N VAL A 88 3.39 0.73 14.93
CA VAL A 88 3.24 0.52 16.39
C VAL A 88 4.59 0.63 17.11
N LEU A 89 5.64 0.01 16.58
CA LEU A 89 6.98 0.08 17.17
C LEU A 89 7.53 1.51 17.13
N HIS A 90 7.29 2.26 16.04
CA HIS A 90 7.70 3.66 15.94
C HIS A 90 6.96 4.56 16.97
N ARG A 91 5.66 4.35 17.17
CA ARG A 91 4.91 5.07 18.21
C ARG A 91 5.46 4.78 19.60
N ASN A 92 5.75 3.53 19.91
CA ASN A 92 6.34 3.13 21.19
C ASN A 92 7.76 3.71 21.37
N PHE A 93 8.56 3.75 20.30
CA PHE A 93 9.86 4.42 20.29
C PHE A 93 9.73 5.89 20.68
N ASN A 94 8.78 6.62 20.10
CA ASN A 94 8.58 8.05 20.38
C ASN A 94 7.93 8.31 21.75
N ALA A 95 7.34 7.32 22.40
CA ALA A 95 6.77 7.46 23.75
C ALA A 95 7.84 7.58 24.84
N THR A 96 9.09 7.19 24.53
CA THR A 96 10.23 7.31 25.44
C THR A 96 11.08 8.53 25.06
N PRO A 97 11.42 9.44 25.98
CA PRO A 97 12.33 10.56 25.70
C PRO A 97 13.67 10.05 25.14
N GLY A 98 14.09 10.59 24.00
CA GLY A 98 15.30 10.16 23.29
C GLY A 98 15.13 8.88 22.45
N GLY A 99 13.96 8.25 22.51
CA GLY A 99 13.63 7.02 21.80
C GLY A 99 14.11 5.76 22.53
N ASP A 100 13.38 4.66 22.32
CA ASP A 100 13.80 3.34 22.85
C ASP A 100 14.43 2.53 21.72
N TRP A 101 15.76 2.36 21.80
CA TRP A 101 16.53 1.57 20.83
C TRP A 101 15.98 0.16 20.61
N MET A 102 15.45 -0.47 21.67
CA MET A 102 14.94 -1.83 21.59
C MET A 102 13.79 -1.94 20.57
N MET A 103 12.96 -0.89 20.46
CA MET A 103 11.88 -0.84 19.44
C MET A 103 12.44 -0.83 18.02
N ALA A 104 13.48 -0.02 17.77
CA ALA A 104 14.13 0.06 16.46
C ALA A 104 14.88 -1.26 16.12
N CYS A 105 15.62 -1.81 17.07
CA CYS A 105 16.29 -3.11 16.91
C CYS A 105 15.28 -4.22 16.57
N HIS A 106 14.14 -4.27 17.27
CA HIS A 106 13.10 -5.26 17.00
C HIS A 106 12.47 -5.08 15.62
N ALA A 107 12.21 -3.83 15.20
CA ALA A 107 11.69 -3.53 13.87
C ALA A 107 12.63 -4.03 12.75
N VAL A 108 13.94 -3.76 12.87
CA VAL A 108 14.93 -4.27 11.91
C VAL A 108 14.94 -5.79 11.87
N ARG A 109 14.93 -6.45 13.03
CA ARG A 109 14.93 -7.92 13.13
C ARG A 109 13.67 -8.53 12.51
N LEU A 110 12.48 -7.95 12.75
CA LEU A 110 11.24 -8.39 12.13
C LEU A 110 11.35 -8.36 10.60
N LEU A 111 11.76 -7.22 10.03
CA LEU A 111 11.86 -7.08 8.58
C LEU A 111 12.97 -7.94 7.97
N ALA A 112 14.12 -8.06 8.65
CA ALA A 112 15.23 -8.87 8.16
C ALA A 112 14.93 -10.38 8.19
N SER A 113 14.16 -10.85 9.19
CA SER A 113 13.80 -12.26 9.34
C SER A 113 12.60 -12.70 8.49
N ALA A 114 11.74 -11.76 8.08
CA ALA A 114 10.58 -12.07 7.26
C ALA A 114 10.99 -12.58 5.86
N PRO A 115 10.17 -13.41 5.20
CA PRO A 115 10.27 -13.63 3.75
C PRO A 115 10.23 -12.30 2.99
N LYS A 116 10.80 -12.28 1.79
CA LYS A 116 10.84 -11.07 0.96
C LYS A 116 9.92 -11.23 -0.24
N ASP A 117 9.13 -10.18 -0.50
CA ASP A 117 8.26 -10.09 -1.67
C ASP A 117 8.28 -8.66 -2.20
N ARG A 118 8.97 -8.44 -3.31
CA ARG A 118 9.10 -7.13 -3.93
C ARG A 118 8.05 -6.85 -5.02
N THR A 119 7.11 -7.77 -5.21
CA THR A 119 6.14 -7.65 -6.32
C THR A 119 5.30 -6.38 -6.24
N SER A 120 5.01 -5.86 -5.05
CA SER A 120 4.30 -4.57 -4.91
C SER A 120 5.08 -3.39 -5.46
N SER A 121 6.40 -3.28 -5.16
CA SER A 121 7.24 -2.20 -5.70
C SER A 121 7.48 -2.38 -7.21
N GLU A 122 7.75 -3.59 -7.65
CA GLU A 122 7.95 -3.92 -9.06
C GLU A 122 6.69 -3.62 -9.88
N HIS A 123 5.49 -3.93 -9.35
CA HIS A 123 4.23 -3.61 -10.00
C HIS A 123 3.99 -2.09 -10.06
N ALA A 124 4.27 -1.36 -8.97
CA ALA A 124 4.14 0.10 -8.95
C ALA A 124 5.04 0.76 -10.00
N ASP A 125 6.30 0.36 -10.09
CA ASP A 125 7.25 0.85 -11.07
C ASP A 125 6.84 0.48 -12.52
N TRP A 126 6.37 -0.75 -12.71
CA TRP A 126 5.88 -1.22 -14.00
C TRP A 126 4.67 -0.40 -14.48
N VAL A 127 3.66 -0.16 -13.62
CA VAL A 127 2.50 0.67 -13.96
C VAL A 127 2.93 2.08 -14.34
N ALA A 128 3.78 2.71 -13.51
CA ALA A 128 4.26 4.06 -13.77
C ALA A 128 5.00 4.15 -15.12
N ALA A 129 5.87 3.19 -15.41
CA ALA A 129 6.62 3.14 -16.67
C ALA A 129 5.69 2.92 -17.87
N LYS A 130 4.77 1.97 -17.81
CA LYS A 130 3.84 1.67 -18.91
C LYS A 130 2.91 2.82 -19.22
N VAL A 131 2.37 3.50 -18.21
CA VAL A 131 1.51 4.66 -18.40
C VAL A 131 2.31 5.84 -19.01
N ALA A 132 3.53 6.09 -18.52
CA ALA A 132 4.38 7.15 -19.06
C ALA A 132 4.81 6.92 -20.53
N LEU A 133 4.88 5.68 -20.96
CA LEU A 133 5.14 5.28 -22.35
C LEU A 133 3.87 5.28 -23.22
N GLY A 134 2.69 5.42 -22.64
CA GLY A 134 1.41 5.29 -23.34
C GLY A 134 1.08 3.86 -23.75
N GLU A 135 1.73 2.87 -23.12
CA GLU A 135 1.55 1.43 -23.41
C GLU A 135 0.49 0.75 -22.56
N ALA A 136 0.03 1.42 -21.51
CA ALA A 136 -1.05 0.92 -20.65
C ALA A 136 -1.98 2.07 -20.26
N LEU A 137 -3.28 1.81 -20.36
CA LEU A 137 -4.36 2.67 -19.88
C LEU A 137 -5.35 1.78 -19.12
N VAL A 138 -6.07 2.38 -18.18
CA VAL A 138 -7.15 1.67 -17.49
C VAL A 138 -8.24 1.29 -18.48
N GLU A 139 -8.67 0.04 -18.47
CA GLU A 139 -9.90 -0.40 -19.12
C GLU A 139 -11.08 -0.15 -18.19
N VAL A 140 -12.19 0.32 -18.76
CA VAL A 140 -13.45 0.48 -18.01
C VAL A 140 -14.40 -0.61 -18.50
N PRO A 141 -14.50 -1.74 -17.80
CA PRO A 141 -15.35 -2.83 -18.20
C PRO A 141 -16.82 -2.46 -18.05
N ASP A 142 -17.70 -3.13 -18.80
CA ASP A 142 -19.12 -2.81 -18.84
C ASP A 142 -19.80 -2.83 -17.47
N TYR A 143 -19.44 -3.77 -16.59
CA TYR A 143 -19.96 -3.87 -15.23
C TYR A 143 -19.58 -2.68 -14.32
N ALA A 144 -18.56 -1.88 -14.69
CA ALA A 144 -18.21 -0.66 -13.96
C ALA A 144 -19.18 0.50 -14.25
N HIS A 145 -19.92 0.44 -15.35
CA HIS A 145 -21.01 1.38 -15.67
C HIS A 145 -22.29 0.94 -14.95
N CYS A 146 -22.45 1.29 -13.68
CA CYS A 146 -23.60 0.91 -12.86
C CYS A 146 -24.42 2.14 -12.43
N VAL A 147 -25.46 1.93 -11.66
CA VAL A 147 -26.33 2.99 -11.11
C VAL A 147 -25.57 4.13 -10.40
N HIS A 148 -24.36 3.87 -9.89
CA HIS A 148 -23.53 4.85 -9.19
C HIS A 148 -22.67 5.70 -10.12
N THR A 149 -22.66 5.43 -11.42
CA THR A 149 -21.87 6.18 -12.41
C THR A 149 -22.77 6.93 -13.37
N ARG A 150 -22.30 8.10 -13.86
CA ARG A 150 -23.02 8.87 -14.87
C ARG A 150 -23.33 8.03 -16.12
N ALA A 151 -22.33 7.32 -16.65
CA ALA A 151 -22.52 6.46 -17.84
C ALA A 151 -23.56 5.36 -17.60
N GLY A 152 -23.54 4.73 -16.42
CA GLY A 152 -24.54 3.72 -16.07
C GLY A 152 -25.95 4.29 -15.96
N GLN A 153 -26.11 5.50 -15.40
CA GLN A 153 -27.40 6.19 -15.34
C GLN A 153 -27.91 6.60 -16.73
N GLU A 154 -27.04 7.08 -17.60
CA GLU A 154 -27.35 7.40 -19.00
C GLU A 154 -27.76 6.14 -19.80
N LEU A 155 -27.23 4.96 -19.42
CA LEU A 155 -27.63 3.65 -19.96
C LEU A 155 -28.93 3.11 -19.32
N GLY A 156 -29.52 3.82 -18.38
CA GLY A 156 -30.73 3.37 -17.68
C GLY A 156 -30.50 2.21 -16.71
N ARG A 157 -29.27 1.99 -16.25
CA ARG A 157 -28.93 0.91 -15.32
C ARG A 157 -29.44 1.21 -13.92
N GLY A 158 -30.25 0.29 -13.39
CA GLY A 158 -30.82 0.36 -12.04
C GLY A 158 -30.00 -0.39 -11.01
N LEU A 159 -30.55 -0.43 -9.80
CA LEU A 159 -29.93 -1.08 -8.66
C LEU A 159 -29.82 -2.60 -8.85
N MET A 160 -30.79 -3.22 -9.53
CA MET A 160 -30.75 -4.65 -9.78
C MET A 160 -29.61 -5.06 -10.72
N GLN A 161 -29.35 -4.27 -11.77
CA GLN A 161 -28.18 -4.50 -12.63
C GLN A 161 -26.87 -4.43 -11.83
N TRP A 162 -26.78 -3.50 -10.88
CA TRP A 162 -25.60 -3.45 -10.00
C TRP A 162 -25.48 -4.70 -9.13
N TRP A 163 -26.58 -5.21 -8.54
CA TRP A 163 -26.55 -6.44 -7.74
C TRP A 163 -26.20 -7.69 -8.57
N ASP A 164 -26.75 -7.79 -9.77
CA ASP A 164 -26.60 -8.97 -10.62
C ASP A 164 -25.21 -9.01 -11.31
N ASP A 165 -24.57 -7.87 -11.51
CA ASP A 165 -23.31 -7.75 -12.23
C ASP A 165 -22.24 -6.94 -11.47
N GLY A 166 -22.47 -5.66 -11.20
CA GLY A 166 -21.48 -4.76 -10.63
C GLY A 166 -21.03 -5.10 -9.21
N ALA A 167 -21.87 -5.78 -8.41
CA ALA A 167 -21.58 -6.19 -7.05
C ALA A 167 -20.95 -7.60 -6.94
N GLN A 168 -20.70 -8.27 -8.06
CA GLN A 168 -20.12 -9.61 -8.04
C GLN A 168 -18.68 -9.58 -7.54
N VAL A 169 -18.32 -10.52 -6.68
CA VAL A 169 -16.96 -10.68 -6.16
C VAL A 169 -16.38 -12.02 -6.58
N ARG A 170 -15.07 -12.07 -6.80
CA ARG A 170 -14.33 -13.31 -7.02
C ARG A 170 -13.78 -13.80 -5.68
N ASP A 171 -13.65 -15.08 -5.51
CA ASP A 171 -13.02 -15.71 -4.33
C ASP A 171 -13.69 -15.30 -3.01
N GLU A 172 -15.01 -15.18 -3.02
CA GLU A 172 -15.79 -14.89 -1.82
C GLU A 172 -15.59 -15.99 -0.77
N LEU A 173 -15.54 -15.62 0.52
CA LEU A 173 -15.36 -16.60 1.59
C LEU A 173 -16.49 -17.66 1.54
N PRO A 174 -16.17 -18.97 1.57
CA PRO A 174 -17.18 -20.03 1.55
C PRO A 174 -18.18 -19.97 2.71
N SER A 175 -17.80 -19.29 3.79
CA SER A 175 -18.64 -19.07 4.97
C SER A 175 -19.42 -17.76 4.95
N ALA A 176 -19.40 -17.01 3.82
CA ALA A 176 -20.15 -15.77 3.72
C ALA A 176 -21.66 -16.02 3.85
N ASP A 177 -22.32 -15.22 4.68
CA ASP A 177 -23.76 -15.32 4.90
C ASP A 177 -24.51 -14.48 3.86
N HIS A 178 -25.16 -15.12 2.94
CA HIS A 178 -25.87 -14.50 1.81
C HIS A 178 -27.32 -14.14 2.13
N ARG A 179 -27.88 -14.50 3.29
CA ARG A 179 -29.30 -14.26 3.63
C ARG A 179 -29.71 -12.80 3.41
N TYR A 180 -28.87 -11.87 3.85
CA TYR A 180 -29.17 -10.45 3.76
C TYR A 180 -29.15 -9.94 2.33
N ARG A 181 -28.25 -10.46 1.49
CA ARG A 181 -28.18 -10.16 0.05
C ARG A 181 -29.44 -10.66 -0.65
N GLU A 182 -29.86 -11.88 -0.37
CA GLU A 182 -31.06 -12.50 -0.96
C GLU A 182 -32.34 -11.75 -0.59
N GLU A 183 -32.53 -11.44 0.68
CA GLU A 183 -33.67 -10.67 1.16
C GLU A 183 -33.70 -9.25 0.54
N LEU A 184 -32.55 -8.55 0.55
CA LEU A 184 -32.43 -7.20 0.03
C LEU A 184 -32.70 -7.12 -1.46
N THR A 185 -32.10 -8.02 -2.25
CA THR A 185 -32.38 -8.08 -3.70
C THR A 185 -33.84 -8.43 -3.99
N GLY A 186 -34.46 -9.27 -3.17
CA GLY A 186 -35.90 -9.57 -3.23
C GLY A 186 -36.77 -8.32 -2.98
N ILE A 187 -36.37 -7.45 -2.05
CA ILE A 187 -37.05 -6.18 -1.80
C ILE A 187 -36.92 -5.25 -3.01
N HIS A 188 -35.71 -5.07 -3.53
CA HIS A 188 -35.45 -4.18 -4.67
C HIS A 188 -36.18 -4.62 -5.96
N ARG A 189 -36.22 -5.92 -6.23
CA ARG A 189 -37.00 -6.45 -7.38
C ARG A 189 -38.47 -6.15 -7.29
N ARG A 190 -39.07 -6.20 -6.08
CA ARG A 190 -40.48 -5.85 -5.88
C ARG A 190 -40.71 -4.36 -6.11
N ASP A 191 -39.83 -3.51 -5.54
CA ASP A 191 -39.91 -2.06 -5.69
C ASP A 191 -39.79 -1.62 -7.16
N GLU A 192 -38.82 -2.16 -7.90
CA GLU A 192 -38.68 -1.89 -9.34
C GLU A 192 -39.92 -2.35 -10.13
N ALA A 193 -40.52 -3.49 -9.79
CA ALA A 193 -41.71 -3.99 -10.45
C ALA A 193 -42.96 -3.12 -10.18
N GLU A 194 -43.09 -2.55 -8.99
CA GLU A 194 -44.16 -1.64 -8.61
C GLU A 194 -43.99 -0.29 -9.28
N ASN A 195 -42.81 0.30 -9.27
CA ASN A 195 -42.48 1.57 -9.91
C ASN A 195 -42.57 1.50 -11.44
N GLY A 196 -42.13 0.39 -12.04
CA GLY A 196 -42.29 0.12 -13.48
C GLY A 196 -43.78 0.07 -13.91
N ARG A 197 -44.66 -0.49 -13.07
CA ARG A 197 -46.10 -0.54 -13.33
C ARG A 197 -46.77 0.85 -13.16
N ALA A 198 -46.32 1.68 -12.21
CA ALA A 198 -46.81 3.05 -12.03
C ALA A 198 -46.46 3.92 -13.24
N SER A 199 -45.23 3.88 -13.73
CA SER A 199 -44.76 4.61 -14.92
C SER A 199 -45.49 4.21 -16.21
N CYS A 200 -45.99 2.97 -16.33
CA CYS A 200 -46.83 2.53 -17.46
C CYS A 200 -48.29 3.06 -17.35
N ARG A 201 -48.80 3.31 -16.13
CA ARG A 201 -50.18 3.82 -15.94
C ARG A 201 -50.29 5.31 -16.15
N GLU A 202 -49.22 6.08 -16.00
CA GLU A 202 -49.21 7.52 -16.25
C GLU A 202 -49.03 7.90 -17.73
N ARG A 203 -48.81 6.92 -18.62
CA ARG A 203 -48.64 7.14 -20.06
C ARG A 203 -49.83 6.67 -20.90
N VAL A 204 -50.99 6.43 -20.31
CA VAL A 204 -52.28 6.18 -20.93
C VAL A 204 -53.23 7.34 -20.53
#